data_b5959b19a47a772bb3de65def6cee32a
#
_entry.id   b5959b19a47a772bb3de65def6cee32a
#
_cell.length_a   1.000
_cell.length_b   1.000
_cell.length_c   1.000
_cell.angle_alpha   90.00
_cell.angle_beta   90.00
_cell.angle_gamma   90.00
#
_symmetry.space_group_name_H-M   'P 1'
#
loop_
_entity.id
_entity.type
_entity.pdbx_description
1 polymer ?
#
loop_
_entity_poly.entity_id
_entity_poly.type
_entity_poly.pdbx_seq_one_letter_code
_entity_poly.pdbx_strand_id
1 'polypeptide(L)'
;FLLVSRVIQEVGAKGSTIVSGTVPNYEGYYNFYNIKAFGNTAEETIRNGLAYAKEEDWSTPYKAIVGGARFLVNDYIDQGQDTLYLQKWDLFGPMYGRHQYMQNIQAPASESYKTYSSYNNVNLIDSSFTFVIPVFKDMPNSTSLPSKGNPNNYLSSLSVNGSYLFETATHQTVFHLNLDTTAASIDIAATKVFNRSTI
;
A
#
# COMPACT_ATOMS: atom_id res chain seq x y z
N PHE A 1 9.29 -9.38 16.22
CA PHE A 1 9.00 -7.94 16.35
C PHE A 1 8.20 -7.40 15.17
N LEU A 2 8.57 -7.69 13.90
CA LEU A 2 7.83 -7.23 12.72
C LEU A 2 6.31 -7.54 12.80
N LEU A 3 5.95 -8.76 13.18
CA LEU A 3 4.55 -9.19 13.29
C LEU A 3 3.80 -8.46 14.42
N VAL A 4 4.46 -8.21 15.56
CA VAL A 4 3.84 -7.47 16.68
C VAL A 4 3.61 -6.01 16.30
N SER A 5 4.59 -5.36 15.69
CA SER A 5 4.44 -3.98 15.22
C SER A 5 3.37 -3.87 14.13
N ARG A 6 3.21 -4.90 13.28
CA ARG A 6 2.14 -4.97 12.30
C ARG A 6 0.76 -5.01 12.96
N VAL A 7 0.56 -5.85 13.97
CA VAL A 7 -0.72 -5.88 14.71
C VAL A 7 -1.05 -4.51 15.29
N ILE A 8 -0.09 -3.85 15.95
CA ILE A 8 -0.30 -2.50 16.50
C ILE A 8 -0.61 -1.49 15.40
N GLN A 9 0.01 -1.62 14.24
CA GLN A 9 -0.24 -0.79 13.07
C GLN A 9 -1.67 -0.94 12.54
N GLU A 10 -2.13 -2.19 12.42
CA GLU A 10 -3.40 -2.51 11.77
C GLU A 10 -4.61 -2.23 12.67
N VAL A 11 -4.51 -2.54 13.96
CA VAL A 11 -5.65 -2.44 14.90
C VAL A 11 -5.45 -1.44 16.04
N GLY A 12 -4.27 -0.79 16.10
CA GLY A 12 -3.91 0.16 17.15
C GLY A 12 -3.58 -0.52 18.49
N ALA A 13 -2.89 0.22 19.37
CA ALA A 13 -2.48 -0.29 20.69
C ALA A 13 -3.67 -0.61 21.64
N LYS A 14 -4.84 -0.02 21.39
CA LYS A 14 -6.06 -0.25 22.17
C LYS A 14 -6.99 -1.29 21.55
N GLY A 15 -6.62 -1.82 20.38
CA GLY A 15 -7.50 -2.65 19.55
C GLY A 15 -8.52 -1.82 18.77
N SER A 16 -9.27 -2.47 17.92
CA SER A 16 -10.33 -1.90 17.11
C SER A 16 -11.54 -2.84 17.06
N THR A 17 -12.63 -2.42 16.45
CA THR A 17 -13.87 -3.21 16.36
C THR A 17 -13.65 -4.60 15.77
N ILE A 18 -12.76 -4.75 14.78
CA ILE A 18 -12.48 -6.03 14.11
C ILE A 18 -11.77 -7.07 15.01
N VAL A 19 -11.26 -6.65 16.17
CA VAL A 19 -10.63 -7.53 17.17
C VAL A 19 -11.38 -7.55 18.50
N SER A 20 -12.60 -7.02 18.55
CA SER A 20 -13.42 -6.99 19.76
C SER A 20 -14.02 -8.35 20.12
N GLY A 21 -14.26 -9.21 19.15
CA GLY A 21 -15.00 -10.46 19.32
C GLY A 21 -16.49 -10.29 19.60
N THR A 22 -17.04 -9.07 19.43
CA THR A 22 -18.44 -8.75 19.77
C THR A 22 -19.24 -8.21 18.59
N VAL A 23 -18.70 -8.31 17.38
CA VAL A 23 -19.39 -7.82 16.16
C VAL A 23 -20.58 -8.74 15.85
N PRO A 24 -21.82 -8.22 15.67
CA PRO A 24 -23.00 -9.01 15.35
C PRO A 24 -22.80 -9.93 14.15
N ASN A 25 -23.18 -11.20 14.26
CA ASN A 25 -22.99 -12.30 13.31
C ASN A 25 -21.55 -12.84 13.21
N TYR A 26 -20.60 -12.24 13.91
CA TYR A 26 -19.18 -12.64 13.94
C TYR A 26 -18.66 -12.67 15.37
N GLU A 27 -19.51 -12.94 16.35
CA GLU A 27 -19.12 -13.04 17.76
C GLU A 27 -18.07 -14.14 17.93
N GLY A 28 -17.00 -13.83 18.67
CA GLY A 28 -15.88 -14.74 18.93
C GLY A 28 -14.91 -14.90 17.77
N TYR A 29 -15.01 -14.08 16.70
CA TYR A 29 -14.00 -14.04 15.63
C TYR A 29 -13.18 -12.76 15.70
N TYR A 30 -11.90 -12.86 15.29
CA TYR A 30 -10.90 -11.80 15.43
C TYR A 30 -10.04 -11.71 14.18
N ASN A 31 -9.62 -10.49 13.78
CA ASN A 31 -8.70 -10.29 12.67
C ASN A 31 -7.69 -9.20 13.02
N PHE A 32 -6.54 -9.60 13.58
CA PHE A 32 -5.52 -8.69 14.07
C PHE A 32 -4.65 -8.05 12.98
N TYR A 33 -4.72 -8.52 11.74
CA TYR A 33 -3.90 -8.05 10.63
C TYR A 33 -4.71 -7.37 9.52
N ASN A 34 -6.01 -7.14 9.73
CA ASN A 34 -6.94 -6.60 8.73
C ASN A 34 -6.91 -7.37 7.38
N ILE A 35 -6.57 -8.66 7.41
CA ILE A 35 -6.49 -9.49 6.20
C ILE A 35 -7.88 -9.60 5.58
N LYS A 36 -7.96 -9.34 4.26
CA LYS A 36 -9.22 -9.28 3.50
C LYS A 36 -10.25 -8.25 4.05
N ALA A 37 -9.81 -7.34 4.91
CA ALA A 37 -10.63 -6.23 5.41
C ALA A 37 -10.61 -5.08 4.39
N PHE A 38 -11.49 -5.14 3.39
CA PHE A 38 -11.65 -4.13 2.35
C PHE A 38 -13.13 -3.82 2.14
N GLY A 39 -13.45 -2.61 1.72
CA GLY A 39 -14.82 -2.18 1.46
C GLY A 39 -14.91 -0.68 1.23
N ASN A 40 -16.08 -0.21 0.81
CA ASN A 40 -16.34 1.22 0.58
C ASN A 40 -16.74 1.94 1.88
N THR A 41 -17.14 1.20 2.90
CA THR A 41 -17.49 1.71 4.24
C THR A 41 -16.71 0.97 5.32
N ALA A 42 -16.60 1.58 6.50
CA ALA A 42 -15.96 0.94 7.66
C ALA A 42 -16.69 -0.35 8.09
N GLU A 43 -18.03 -0.35 8.02
CA GLU A 43 -18.84 -1.53 8.33
C GLU A 43 -18.57 -2.68 7.36
N GLU A 44 -18.55 -2.39 6.07
CA GLU A 44 -18.24 -3.38 5.01
C GLU A 44 -16.83 -3.94 5.18
N THR A 45 -15.85 -3.09 5.47
CA THR A 45 -14.47 -3.47 5.74
C THR A 45 -14.36 -4.44 6.92
N ILE A 46 -15.02 -4.13 8.05
CA ILE A 46 -15.05 -4.99 9.24
C ILE A 46 -15.73 -6.32 8.91
N ARG A 47 -16.89 -6.29 8.25
CA ARG A 47 -17.65 -7.49 7.89
C ARG A 47 -16.83 -8.42 6.99
N ASN A 48 -16.19 -7.89 5.96
CA ASN A 48 -15.40 -8.70 5.03
C ASN A 48 -14.18 -9.32 5.73
N GLY A 49 -13.48 -8.55 6.56
CA GLY A 49 -12.36 -9.08 7.35
C GLY A 49 -12.76 -10.13 8.37
N LEU A 50 -13.94 -10.01 8.99
CA LEU A 50 -14.45 -11.01 9.95
C LEU A 50 -15.07 -12.22 9.25
N ALA A 51 -15.64 -12.07 8.04
CA ALA A 51 -16.07 -13.20 7.22
C ALA A 51 -14.87 -14.10 6.88
N TYR A 52 -13.76 -13.51 6.48
CA TYR A 52 -12.51 -14.23 6.28
C TYR A 52 -11.98 -14.89 7.57
N ALA A 53 -12.00 -14.18 8.70
CA ALA A 53 -11.60 -14.74 9.99
C ALA A 53 -12.46 -15.96 10.40
N LYS A 54 -13.76 -15.95 10.05
CA LYS A 54 -14.66 -17.07 10.28
C LYS A 54 -14.36 -18.27 9.37
N GLU A 55 -14.04 -18.02 8.10
CA GLU A 55 -13.62 -19.03 7.14
C GLU A 55 -12.33 -19.74 7.60
N GLU A 56 -11.36 -18.98 8.14
CA GLU A 56 -10.07 -19.46 8.65
C GLU A 56 -10.12 -20.01 10.09
N ASP A 57 -11.30 -20.10 10.70
CA ASP A 57 -11.50 -20.49 12.11
C ASP A 57 -10.67 -19.66 13.11
N TRP A 58 -10.55 -18.36 12.88
CA TRP A 58 -9.90 -17.45 13.84
C TRP A 58 -10.83 -17.11 15.01
N SER A 59 -11.30 -18.16 15.66
CA SER A 59 -12.31 -18.14 16.73
C SER A 59 -11.76 -17.80 18.13
N THR A 60 -10.46 -17.52 18.23
CA THR A 60 -9.82 -16.98 19.43
C THR A 60 -8.74 -15.98 19.05
N PRO A 61 -8.36 -15.03 19.95
CA PRO A 61 -7.24 -14.11 19.69
C PRO A 61 -5.95 -14.84 19.31
N TYR A 62 -5.65 -15.96 19.96
CA TYR A 62 -4.47 -16.77 19.65
C TYR A 62 -4.51 -17.31 18.22
N LYS A 63 -5.62 -17.92 17.81
CA LYS A 63 -5.77 -18.44 16.44
C LYS A 63 -5.64 -17.34 15.40
N ALA A 64 -6.25 -16.18 15.65
CA ALA A 64 -6.21 -15.05 14.76
C ALA A 64 -4.80 -14.44 14.62
N ILE A 65 -4.07 -14.33 15.73
CA ILE A 65 -2.68 -13.84 15.70
C ILE A 65 -1.77 -14.82 14.96
N VAL A 66 -1.86 -16.11 15.27
CA VAL A 66 -1.03 -17.14 14.62
C VAL A 66 -1.42 -17.34 13.16
N GLY A 67 -2.71 -17.37 12.85
CA GLY A 67 -3.23 -17.53 11.48
C GLY A 67 -2.84 -16.34 10.59
N GLY A 68 -3.05 -15.12 11.07
CA GLY A 68 -2.64 -13.93 10.35
C GLY A 68 -1.12 -13.80 10.17
N ALA A 69 -0.33 -14.21 11.18
CA ALA A 69 1.11 -14.28 11.05
C ALA A 69 1.55 -15.28 9.96
N ARG A 70 0.93 -16.46 9.90
CA ARG A 70 1.17 -17.46 8.84
C ARG A 70 0.82 -16.91 7.46
N PHE A 71 -0.29 -16.22 7.32
CA PHE A 71 -0.67 -15.56 6.08
C PHE A 71 0.44 -14.60 5.60
N LEU A 72 0.93 -13.72 6.50
CA LEU A 72 2.00 -12.79 6.16
C LEU A 72 3.32 -13.48 5.82
N VAL A 73 3.66 -14.56 6.51
CA VAL A 73 4.87 -15.33 6.21
C VAL A 73 4.76 -15.97 4.83
N ASN A 74 3.71 -16.74 4.60
CA ASN A 74 3.55 -17.52 3.36
C ASN A 74 3.37 -16.64 2.12
N ASP A 75 2.54 -15.59 2.24
CA ASP A 75 2.14 -14.78 1.09
C ASP A 75 3.14 -13.64 0.79
N TYR A 76 3.93 -13.22 1.78
CA TYR A 76 4.84 -12.09 1.59
C TYR A 76 6.29 -12.41 1.94
N ILE A 77 6.59 -12.85 3.16
CA ILE A 77 7.97 -13.01 3.63
C ILE A 77 8.68 -14.13 2.84
N ASP A 78 8.05 -15.28 2.70
CA ASP A 78 8.61 -16.42 1.95
C ASP A 78 8.66 -16.17 0.43
N GLN A 79 7.96 -15.14 -0.05
CA GLN A 79 8.04 -14.65 -1.43
C GLN A 79 9.15 -13.60 -1.64
N GLY A 80 9.96 -13.32 -0.61
CA GLY A 80 11.02 -12.32 -0.65
C GLY A 80 10.57 -10.91 -0.28
N GLN A 81 9.32 -10.72 0.13
CA GLN A 81 8.77 -9.44 0.58
C GLN A 81 8.89 -9.30 2.11
N ASP A 82 10.10 -9.45 2.63
CA ASP A 82 10.42 -9.52 4.06
C ASP A 82 10.61 -8.14 4.72
N THR A 83 10.48 -7.05 3.98
CA THR A 83 10.52 -5.67 4.49
C THR A 83 9.26 -4.90 4.12
N LEU A 84 8.96 -3.82 4.86
CA LEU A 84 7.85 -2.92 4.55
C LEU A 84 7.95 -2.34 3.14
N TYR A 85 9.18 -2.02 2.72
CA TYR A 85 9.46 -1.52 1.38
C TYR A 85 9.10 -2.56 0.31
N LEU A 86 9.58 -3.80 0.46
CA LEU A 86 9.33 -4.88 -0.49
C LEU A 86 7.87 -5.32 -0.49
N GLN A 87 7.18 -5.30 0.66
CA GLN A 87 5.74 -5.53 0.73
C GLN A 87 4.93 -4.47 -0.02
N LYS A 88 5.42 -3.23 -0.05
CA LYS A 88 4.78 -2.17 -0.85
C LYS A 88 5.08 -2.30 -2.33
N TRP A 89 6.35 -2.49 -2.70
CA TRP A 89 6.78 -2.30 -4.08
C TRP A 89 6.86 -3.60 -4.89
N ASP A 90 6.89 -4.77 -4.21
CA ASP A 90 6.91 -6.09 -4.84
C ASP A 90 7.93 -6.15 -6.00
N LEU A 91 9.21 -6.02 -5.65
CA LEU A 91 10.29 -5.92 -6.63
C LEU A 91 10.83 -7.27 -7.09
N PHE A 92 10.31 -8.38 -6.54
CA PHE A 92 10.77 -9.73 -6.81
C PHE A 92 9.61 -10.67 -7.11
N GLY A 93 9.93 -11.78 -7.76
CA GLY A 93 8.98 -12.85 -8.01
C GLY A 93 8.09 -12.66 -9.25
N PRO A 94 7.19 -13.63 -9.51
CA PRO A 94 6.41 -13.66 -10.76
C PRO A 94 5.30 -12.60 -10.83
N MET A 95 4.93 -12.01 -9.70
CA MET A 95 3.87 -11.00 -9.59
C MET A 95 4.41 -9.56 -9.57
N TYR A 96 5.65 -9.37 -9.99
CA TYR A 96 6.38 -8.10 -9.97
C TYR A 96 5.49 -6.84 -10.09
N GLY A 97 5.52 -6.01 -9.05
CA GLY A 97 4.74 -4.78 -8.95
C GLY A 97 3.23 -4.97 -8.72
N ARG A 98 2.73 -6.20 -8.59
CA ARG A 98 1.29 -6.49 -8.46
C ARG A 98 0.88 -7.03 -7.10
N HIS A 99 1.79 -7.69 -6.40
CA HIS A 99 1.53 -8.28 -5.10
C HIS A 99 1.92 -7.31 -3.98
N GLN A 100 1.07 -6.31 -3.74
CA GLN A 100 1.31 -5.24 -2.77
C GLN A 100 0.43 -5.43 -1.54
N TYR A 101 1.04 -5.42 -0.36
CA TYR A 101 0.32 -5.49 0.91
C TYR A 101 -0.46 -4.20 1.21
N MET A 102 0.11 -3.05 0.86
CA MET A 102 -0.45 -1.73 1.17
C MET A 102 -0.62 -0.88 -0.10
N GLN A 103 -1.73 -0.14 -0.16
CA GLN A 103 -2.03 0.74 -1.31
C GLN A 103 -1.39 2.12 -1.18
N ASN A 104 -1.36 2.67 0.04
CA ASN A 104 -0.83 4.01 0.28
C ASN A 104 0.68 4.08 0.02
N ILE A 105 1.10 5.01 -0.83
CA ILE A 105 2.51 5.22 -1.20
C ILE A 105 3.39 5.64 -0.01
N GLN A 106 2.83 6.28 1.00
CA GLN A 106 3.54 6.71 2.20
C GLN A 106 3.54 5.65 3.31
N ALA A 107 2.80 4.55 3.14
CA ALA A 107 2.68 3.53 4.18
C ALA A 107 4.03 2.97 4.65
N PRO A 108 5.00 2.61 3.78
CA PRO A 108 6.30 2.12 4.25
C PRO A 108 7.02 3.09 5.18
N ALA A 109 6.99 4.38 4.88
CA ALA A 109 7.63 5.41 5.71
C ALA A 109 6.90 5.59 7.05
N SER A 110 5.57 5.69 7.02
CA SER A 110 4.77 5.87 8.25
C SER A 110 4.81 4.65 9.15
N GLU A 111 4.79 3.45 8.59
CA GLU A 111 4.88 2.20 9.34
C GLU A 111 6.29 1.97 9.91
N SER A 112 7.32 2.31 9.16
CA SER A 112 8.70 2.25 9.66
C SER A 112 8.89 3.16 10.87
N TYR A 113 8.32 4.37 10.83
CA TYR A 113 8.37 5.28 11.98
C TYR A 113 7.64 4.71 13.21
N LYS A 114 6.47 4.09 13.02
CA LYS A 114 5.74 3.44 14.11
C LYS A 114 6.50 2.23 14.67
N THR A 115 7.10 1.43 13.80
CA THR A 115 7.97 0.31 14.21
C THR A 115 9.16 0.81 15.02
N TYR A 116 9.86 1.84 14.55
CA TYR A 116 10.94 2.50 15.30
C TYR A 116 10.47 2.96 16.69
N SER A 117 9.35 3.67 16.74
CA SER A 117 8.78 4.17 18.00
C SER A 117 8.41 3.02 18.96
N SER A 118 7.90 1.92 18.43
CA SER A 118 7.58 0.73 19.23
C SER A 118 8.84 0.10 19.84
N TYR A 119 9.92 -0.02 19.10
CA TYR A 119 11.19 -0.52 19.61
C TYR A 119 11.80 0.42 20.67
N ASN A 120 11.74 1.72 20.41
CA ASN A 120 12.24 2.73 21.35
C ASN A 120 11.46 2.70 22.68
N ASN A 121 10.13 2.57 22.62
CA ASN A 121 9.29 2.53 23.83
C ASN A 121 9.52 1.31 24.71
N VAL A 122 10.08 0.24 24.18
CA VAL A 122 10.42 -0.98 24.94
C VAL A 122 11.94 -1.15 25.12
N ASN A 123 12.71 -0.10 24.91
CA ASN A 123 14.18 -0.06 25.06
C ASN A 123 14.92 -1.13 24.25
N LEU A 124 14.43 -1.45 23.06
CA LEU A 124 15.05 -2.41 22.15
C LEU A 124 15.77 -1.74 20.97
N ILE A 125 15.82 -0.41 20.91
CA ILE A 125 16.42 0.30 19.77
C ILE A 125 17.92 0.03 19.61
N ASP A 126 18.61 -0.27 20.70
CA ASP A 126 20.03 -0.61 20.73
C ASP A 126 20.32 -2.11 20.55
N SER A 127 19.28 -2.91 20.29
CA SER A 127 19.44 -4.33 19.98
C SER A 127 20.09 -4.54 18.63
N SER A 128 20.65 -5.73 18.39
CA SER A 128 21.19 -6.08 17.09
C SER A 128 20.06 -6.30 16.08
N PHE A 129 20.10 -5.59 14.96
CA PHE A 129 19.15 -5.74 13.85
C PHE A 129 19.89 -6.14 12.57
N THR A 130 19.17 -6.89 11.72
CA THR A 130 19.57 -7.08 10.32
C THR A 130 18.72 -6.16 9.45
N PHE A 131 19.38 -5.32 8.66
CA PHE A 131 18.72 -4.43 7.70
C PHE A 131 18.88 -4.98 6.29
N VAL A 132 17.77 -5.07 5.56
CA VAL A 132 17.74 -5.38 4.13
C VAL A 132 17.44 -4.09 3.38
N ILE A 133 18.43 -3.59 2.66
CA ILE A 133 18.33 -2.30 1.95
C ILE A 133 18.42 -2.58 0.45
N PRO A 134 17.31 -2.43 -0.31
CA PRO A 134 17.35 -2.54 -1.77
C PRO A 134 18.23 -1.45 -2.37
N VAL A 135 19.16 -1.84 -3.23
CA VAL A 135 20.02 -0.92 -3.97
C VAL A 135 19.74 -1.10 -5.46
N PHE A 136 19.36 -0.03 -6.13
CA PHE A 136 19.08 -0.04 -7.55
C PHE A 136 20.26 0.48 -8.35
N LYS A 137 20.39 -0.03 -9.59
CA LYS A 137 21.34 0.55 -10.55
C LYS A 137 20.94 2.01 -10.80
N ASP A 138 21.96 2.88 -10.85
CA ASP A 138 21.76 4.32 -11.08
C ASP A 138 20.87 5.02 -10.02
N MET A 139 20.81 4.47 -8.81
CA MET A 139 20.09 5.08 -7.70
C MET A 139 20.68 6.47 -7.38
N PRO A 140 19.85 7.52 -7.21
CA PRO A 140 20.34 8.83 -6.84
C PRO A 140 20.96 8.82 -5.44
N ASN A 141 21.96 9.69 -5.22
CA ASN A 141 22.67 9.80 -3.94
C ASN A 141 21.75 10.20 -2.78
N SER A 142 20.64 10.86 -3.07
CA SER A 142 19.63 11.23 -2.09
C SER A 142 18.24 11.24 -2.72
N THR A 143 17.24 10.88 -1.94
CA THR A 143 15.83 10.97 -2.32
C THR A 143 15.06 11.71 -1.23
N SER A 144 14.08 12.53 -1.60
CA SER A 144 13.14 13.10 -0.65
C SER A 144 11.99 12.13 -0.37
N LEU A 145 11.45 12.21 0.84
CA LEU A 145 10.21 11.49 1.13
C LEU A 145 9.08 12.00 0.22
N PRO A 146 8.14 11.11 -0.16
CA PRO A 146 6.95 11.53 -0.90
C PRO A 146 6.22 12.65 -0.15
N SER A 147 5.80 13.67 -0.86
CA SER A 147 5.00 14.76 -0.27
C SER A 147 3.68 14.22 0.28
N LYS A 148 3.17 14.85 1.33
CA LYS A 148 1.80 14.56 1.81
C LYS A 148 0.81 14.96 0.72
N GLY A 149 -0.05 14.05 0.32
CA GLY A 149 -1.09 14.32 -0.67
C GLY A 149 -1.40 13.12 -1.56
N ASN A 150 -2.26 13.35 -2.53
CA ASN A 150 -2.58 12.35 -3.54
C ASN A 150 -1.44 12.26 -4.55
N PRO A 151 -0.77 11.10 -4.71
CA PRO A 151 0.34 10.92 -5.64
C PRO A 151 -0.11 10.81 -7.12
N ASN A 152 -1.41 10.97 -7.38
CA ASN A 152 -1.95 10.87 -8.73
C ASN A 152 -1.41 12.01 -9.62
N ASN A 153 -0.60 11.66 -10.60
CA ASN A 153 -0.01 12.54 -11.59
C ASN A 153 -0.51 12.25 -13.03
N TYR A 154 -1.61 11.51 -13.14
CA TYR A 154 -2.17 11.19 -14.46
C TYR A 154 -2.96 12.36 -15.05
N LEU A 155 -2.98 12.38 -16.37
CA LEU A 155 -3.88 13.23 -17.14
C LEU A 155 -5.19 12.49 -17.39
N SER A 156 -6.30 13.19 -17.35
CA SER A 156 -7.60 12.68 -17.80
C SER A 156 -7.79 12.84 -19.30
N SER A 157 -7.15 13.87 -19.89
CA SER A 157 -7.14 14.06 -21.33
C SER A 157 -5.88 14.78 -21.79
N LEU A 158 -5.52 14.58 -23.04
CA LEU A 158 -4.47 15.30 -23.74
C LEU A 158 -4.91 15.56 -25.17
N SER A 159 -4.80 16.80 -25.63
CA SER A 159 -5.06 17.15 -27.01
C SER A 159 -3.93 17.98 -27.60
N VAL A 160 -3.76 17.90 -28.92
CA VAL A 160 -2.82 18.69 -29.69
C VAL A 160 -3.57 19.31 -30.86
N ASN A 161 -3.46 20.63 -31.00
CA ASN A 161 -4.19 21.41 -32.02
C ASN A 161 -5.70 21.09 -32.04
N GLY A 162 -6.31 20.91 -30.84
CA GLY A 162 -7.72 20.59 -30.69
C GLY A 162 -8.10 19.12 -30.96
N SER A 163 -7.17 18.28 -31.41
CA SER A 163 -7.41 16.83 -31.60
C SER A 163 -6.99 16.05 -30.35
N TYR A 164 -7.88 15.26 -29.75
CA TYR A 164 -7.57 14.45 -28.61
C TYR A 164 -6.69 13.26 -28.97
N LEU A 165 -5.61 13.06 -28.18
CA LEU A 165 -4.81 11.84 -28.18
C LEU A 165 -5.47 10.79 -27.27
N PHE A 166 -6.10 11.24 -26.18
CA PHE A 166 -6.99 10.46 -25.33
C PHE A 166 -7.92 11.38 -24.51
N GLU A 167 -9.09 10.86 -24.13
CA GLU A 167 -10.11 11.54 -23.32
C GLU A 167 -10.41 10.83 -22.00
N THR A 168 -9.74 9.72 -21.71
CA THR A 168 -9.85 8.98 -20.46
C THR A 168 -8.46 8.70 -19.91
N ALA A 169 -8.31 8.71 -18.59
CA ALA A 169 -7.02 8.46 -17.93
C ALA A 169 -6.36 7.18 -18.47
N THR A 170 -5.10 7.28 -18.84
CA THR A 170 -4.31 6.19 -19.40
C THR A 170 -2.96 6.08 -18.69
N HIS A 171 -2.39 4.87 -18.66
CA HIS A 171 -1.03 4.60 -18.19
C HIS A 171 0.03 4.78 -19.28
N GLN A 172 -0.38 5.10 -20.50
CA GLN A 172 0.54 5.37 -21.59
C GLN A 172 1.28 6.68 -21.32
N THR A 173 2.60 6.66 -21.44
CA THR A 173 3.48 7.81 -21.15
C THR A 173 4.15 8.39 -22.40
N VAL A 174 4.06 7.70 -23.52
CA VAL A 174 4.65 8.12 -24.81
C VAL A 174 3.58 8.09 -25.88
N PHE A 175 3.43 9.20 -26.59
CA PHE A 175 2.50 9.35 -27.70
C PHE A 175 3.27 9.82 -28.94
N HIS A 176 2.97 9.25 -30.06
CA HIS A 176 3.52 9.65 -31.37
C HIS A 176 2.47 10.41 -32.14
N LEU A 177 2.83 11.58 -32.61
CA LEU A 177 1.95 12.44 -33.39
C LEU A 177 2.66 12.85 -34.70
N ASN A 178 1.99 12.66 -35.81
CA ASN A 178 2.44 13.18 -37.07
C ASN A 178 1.87 14.60 -37.27
N LEU A 179 2.76 15.57 -37.30
CA LEU A 179 2.39 16.97 -37.52
C LEU A 179 2.73 17.39 -38.96
N ASP A 180 1.96 18.33 -39.48
CA ASP A 180 2.31 18.99 -40.73
C ASP A 180 3.61 19.75 -40.55
N THR A 181 4.57 19.57 -41.46
CA THR A 181 5.88 20.23 -41.44
C THR A 181 5.81 21.74 -41.59
N THR A 182 4.64 22.27 -41.98
CA THR A 182 4.39 23.72 -42.17
C THR A 182 3.87 24.38 -40.88
N ALA A 183 3.59 23.61 -39.80
CA ALA A 183 3.08 24.16 -38.55
C ALA A 183 4.12 25.06 -37.89
N ALA A 184 3.82 26.33 -37.69
CA ALA A 184 4.69 27.30 -37.02
C ALA A 184 4.64 27.18 -35.49
N SER A 185 3.58 26.56 -34.94
CA SER A 185 3.37 26.34 -33.51
C SER A 185 2.49 25.12 -33.26
N ILE A 186 2.59 24.57 -32.08
CA ILE A 186 1.76 23.45 -31.60
C ILE A 186 1.02 23.93 -30.37
N ASP A 187 -0.29 23.77 -30.34
CA ASP A 187 -1.11 24.01 -29.19
C ASP A 187 -1.34 22.69 -28.42
N ILE A 188 -0.93 22.64 -27.16
CA ILE A 188 -1.07 21.45 -26.31
C ILE A 188 -1.99 21.80 -25.15
N ALA A 189 -3.11 21.08 -25.03
CA ALA A 189 -4.00 21.19 -23.88
C ALA A 189 -4.07 19.86 -23.14
N ALA A 190 -3.98 19.93 -21.82
CA ALA A 190 -4.01 18.77 -20.92
C ALA A 190 -4.93 19.00 -19.74
N THR A 191 -5.66 17.97 -19.33
CA THR A 191 -6.51 18.00 -18.15
C THR A 191 -6.02 16.99 -17.12
N LYS A 192 -5.94 17.38 -15.85
CA LYS A 192 -5.48 16.56 -14.73
C LYS A 192 -6.60 15.68 -14.21
N VAL A 193 -6.29 14.44 -13.80
CA VAL A 193 -7.22 13.60 -13.02
C VAL A 193 -7.40 14.21 -11.62
N PHE A 194 -6.33 14.66 -11.00
CA PHE A 194 -6.37 15.27 -9.67
C PHE A 194 -6.14 16.78 -9.76
N ASN A 195 -7.13 17.57 -9.32
CA ASN A 195 -7.17 19.02 -9.51
C ASN A 195 -6.01 19.80 -8.89
N ARG A 196 -5.34 19.25 -7.86
CA ARG A 196 -4.18 19.88 -7.20
C ARG A 196 -2.83 19.51 -7.83
N SER A 197 -2.79 18.61 -8.81
CA SER A 197 -1.57 18.35 -9.57
C SER A 197 -1.21 19.58 -10.41
N THR A 198 0.07 19.78 -10.73
CA THR A 198 0.55 20.82 -11.65
C THR A 198 0.83 20.18 -13.01
N ILE A 199 0.47 20.86 -14.09
CA ILE A 199 0.82 20.52 -15.47
C ILE A 199 1.86 21.52 -15.93
#